data_47eb3a6c40ad45124aafdde8a162cc2c
#
_entry.id   47eb3a6c40ad45124aafdde8a162cc2c
#
_cell.length_a   1.000
_cell.length_b   1.000
_cell.length_c   1.000
_cell.angle_alpha   90.00
_cell.angle_beta   90.00
_cell.angle_gamma   90.00
#
_symmetry.space_group_name_H-M   'P 1'
#
loop_
_entity.id
_entity.type
_entity.pdbx_description
1 polymer ?
#
loop_
_entity_poly.entity_id
_entity_poly.type
_entity_poly.pdbx_seq_one_letter_code
_entity_poly.pdbx_strand_id
1 'polypeptide(L)'
;MTEKSLFVFTNSKWSSPLHLYLTSFLLFIFCTTALAQDIISVSGTVTDESGAPIPGVSVLVQNTTNGTSTDFDGNYVLEAASNATLEFRYLGFVTQTIEVNGRSTINVQLAEDTQQLSEVVVIGYGTQSKESVTGSVVSIKAEELNEVQSANFTQALVGRAAGVNISSTSTRPGAAPQIQIRGVRSLTASNDPLIVLNGIPFSGGLSDINQNDIESLDILKDASATAIYGSRGANGVILITTKSGKKGQKAQFSYNTYYGTKEVFAKLPVMNTAQLLELREIAAANGTGTPTGNDESVDNDTDWQDLLFGSSMQTSHDITVQGGTENGTYNVGLGYFKETSPVPGDSFQRYSLRFSLDQQVGKLFRYGVNSVMNYSVTKSIVGPAGVYTASPLLSPSVLSIAIVLTVVSPKC
;
A
#
# COMPACT_ATOMS: atom_id res chain seq x y z
N MET A 1 34.38 -23.25 -52.08
CA MET A 1 35.74 -22.91 -51.67
C MET A 1 35.57 -22.06 -50.42
N THR A 2 35.35 -22.65 -49.28
CA THR A 2 36.30 -23.24 -48.30
C THR A 2 37.35 -22.23 -47.78
N GLU A 3 37.14 -21.78 -46.57
CA GLU A 3 38.15 -21.96 -45.53
C GLU A 3 37.59 -21.67 -44.15
N LYS A 4 37.58 -22.73 -43.34
CA LYS A 4 37.37 -22.70 -41.90
C LYS A 4 38.74 -22.41 -41.26
N SER A 5 38.90 -21.36 -40.51
CA SER A 5 40.04 -21.21 -39.61
C SER A 5 39.68 -21.68 -38.20
N LEU A 6 40.28 -22.79 -37.84
CA LEU A 6 40.24 -23.44 -36.53
C LEU A 6 41.22 -22.70 -35.60
N PHE A 7 40.74 -22.04 -34.56
CA PHE A 7 41.60 -21.55 -33.48
C PHE A 7 41.87 -22.68 -32.51
N VAL A 8 43.10 -23.17 -32.53
CA VAL A 8 43.63 -24.13 -31.55
C VAL A 8 44.13 -23.35 -30.35
N PHE A 9 43.48 -23.49 -29.19
CA PHE A 9 44.02 -23.05 -27.91
C PHE A 9 45.08 -24.05 -27.44
N THR A 10 46.32 -23.65 -27.47
CA THR A 10 47.46 -24.41 -26.90
C THR A 10 47.42 -24.25 -25.36
N ASN A 11 47.26 -25.38 -24.66
CA ASN A 11 47.45 -25.51 -23.23
C ASN A 11 48.89 -25.17 -22.83
N SER A 12 49.09 -24.02 -22.21
CA SER A 12 50.33 -23.69 -21.51
C SER A 12 50.29 -24.27 -20.11
N LYS A 13 51.03 -25.37 -19.90
CA LYS A 13 51.33 -25.92 -18.59
C LYS A 13 52.22 -24.93 -17.82
N TRP A 14 51.64 -24.19 -16.88
CA TRP A 14 52.39 -23.50 -15.85
C TRP A 14 52.10 -24.19 -14.51
N SER A 15 52.80 -25.26 -14.26
CA SER A 15 52.86 -25.90 -12.93
C SER A 15 54.26 -25.70 -12.36
N SER A 16 54.53 -24.54 -11.79
CA SER A 16 55.65 -24.38 -10.89
C SER A 16 55.11 -24.51 -9.44
N PRO A 17 55.71 -25.36 -8.61
CA PRO A 17 55.27 -25.55 -7.20
C PRO A 17 55.38 -24.25 -6.39
N LEU A 18 56.11 -23.27 -6.90
CA LEU A 18 56.27 -21.95 -6.27
C LEU A 18 54.95 -21.19 -6.10
N HIS A 19 54.01 -21.26 -7.09
CA HIS A 19 52.73 -20.62 -6.99
C HIS A 19 51.80 -21.27 -5.94
N LEU A 20 51.92 -22.60 -5.77
CA LEU A 20 51.15 -23.30 -4.78
C LEU A 20 51.62 -22.96 -3.35
N TYR A 21 52.91 -22.78 -3.16
CA TYR A 21 53.44 -22.30 -1.87
C TYR A 21 53.11 -20.83 -1.61
N LEU A 22 53.15 -20.00 -2.62
CA LEU A 22 52.82 -18.59 -2.50
C LEU A 22 51.33 -18.36 -2.16
N THR A 23 50.42 -19.11 -2.83
CA THR A 23 48.99 -19.05 -2.53
C THR A 23 48.64 -19.64 -1.16
N SER A 24 49.30 -20.73 -0.72
CA SER A 24 49.16 -21.29 0.58
C SER A 24 49.70 -20.38 1.69
N PHE A 25 50.80 -19.69 1.44
CA PHE A 25 51.38 -18.70 2.34
C PHE A 25 50.51 -17.45 2.48
N LEU A 26 49.93 -17.00 1.36
CA LEU A 26 48.98 -15.88 1.35
C LEU A 26 47.67 -16.24 2.08
N LEU A 27 47.17 -17.48 1.92
CA LEU A 27 46.00 -17.98 2.62
C LEU A 27 46.27 -18.14 4.12
N PHE A 28 47.48 -18.54 4.50
CA PHE A 28 47.90 -18.65 5.90
C PHE A 28 48.01 -17.28 6.59
N ILE A 29 48.54 -16.27 5.90
CA ILE A 29 48.55 -14.87 6.38
C ILE A 29 47.14 -14.33 6.54
N PHE A 30 46.21 -14.66 5.64
CA PHE A 30 44.82 -14.24 5.75
C PHE A 30 44.07 -14.89 6.91
N CYS A 31 44.46 -16.11 7.30
CA CYS A 31 43.86 -16.84 8.44
C CYS A 31 44.34 -16.34 9.81
N THR A 32 45.48 -15.63 9.87
CA THR A 32 46.03 -15.13 11.16
C THR A 32 45.48 -13.78 11.58
N THR A 33 44.65 -13.11 10.76
CA THR A 33 43.98 -11.86 11.12
C THR A 33 42.56 -12.06 11.70
N ALA A 34 42.22 -13.27 12.15
CA ALA A 34 41.13 -13.44 13.08
C ALA A 34 41.49 -12.75 14.41
N LEU A 35 41.28 -11.44 14.45
CA LEU A 35 41.43 -10.67 15.69
C LEU A 35 40.50 -11.28 16.72
N ALA A 36 41.08 -11.86 17.76
CA ALA A 36 40.35 -12.24 18.96
C ALA A 36 39.72 -10.95 19.50
N GLN A 37 38.43 -10.79 19.32
CA GLN A 37 37.69 -9.71 19.97
C GLN A 37 37.66 -10.09 21.45
N ASP A 38 38.22 -9.23 22.29
CA ASP A 38 38.13 -9.38 23.75
C ASP A 38 36.64 -9.22 24.12
N ILE A 39 36.01 -10.35 24.39
CA ILE A 39 34.62 -10.39 24.89
C ILE A 39 34.69 -10.14 26.39
N ILE A 40 33.98 -9.14 26.84
CA ILE A 40 33.86 -8.79 28.25
C ILE A 40 32.39 -8.89 28.69
N SER A 41 32.18 -9.26 29.94
CA SER A 41 30.88 -9.24 30.56
C SER A 41 30.57 -7.80 31.00
N VAL A 42 29.53 -7.20 30.40
CA VAL A 42 29.03 -5.86 30.74
C VAL A 42 27.78 -6.00 31.57
N SER A 43 27.74 -5.36 32.72
CA SER A 43 26.58 -5.34 33.61
C SER A 43 26.22 -3.88 33.96
N GLY A 44 25.03 -3.66 34.45
CA GLY A 44 24.58 -2.34 34.89
C GLY A 44 23.12 -2.31 35.23
N THR A 45 22.65 -1.13 35.60
CA THR A 45 21.24 -0.86 35.92
C THR A 45 20.68 0.17 34.96
N VAL A 46 19.41 -0.04 34.56
CA VAL A 46 18.67 0.92 33.75
C VAL A 46 17.58 1.55 34.62
N THR A 47 17.57 2.89 34.68
CA THR A 47 16.63 3.66 35.49
C THR A 47 15.94 4.71 34.64
N ASP A 48 14.80 5.24 35.11
CA ASP A 48 14.15 6.43 34.57
C ASP A 48 14.80 7.72 35.12
N GLU A 49 14.26 8.88 34.71
CA GLU A 49 14.74 10.17 35.16
C GLU A 49 14.54 10.40 36.69
N SER A 50 13.59 9.69 37.30
CA SER A 50 13.36 9.73 38.75
C SER A 50 14.32 8.84 39.55
N GLY A 51 15.10 7.97 38.85
CA GLY A 51 15.98 6.97 39.44
C GLY A 51 15.27 5.65 39.74
N ALA A 52 14.01 5.47 39.32
CA ALA A 52 13.32 4.19 39.49
C ALA A 52 13.82 3.16 38.45
N PRO A 53 14.03 1.87 38.84
CA PRO A 53 14.49 0.86 37.92
C PRO A 53 13.42 0.52 36.87
N ILE A 54 13.84 0.31 35.62
CA ILE A 54 12.95 -0.06 34.51
C ILE A 54 13.14 -1.54 34.17
N PRO A 55 12.15 -2.41 34.45
CA PRO A 55 12.20 -3.80 34.06
C PRO A 55 11.84 -4.00 32.58
N GLY A 56 12.44 -5.03 31.95
CA GLY A 56 12.10 -5.42 30.60
C GLY A 56 12.67 -4.54 29.48
N VAL A 57 13.65 -3.67 29.79
CA VAL A 57 14.39 -2.91 28.78
C VAL A 57 15.19 -3.88 27.92
N SER A 58 15.05 -3.80 26.61
CA SER A 58 15.85 -4.56 25.66
C SER A 58 17.24 -3.94 25.53
N VAL A 59 18.28 -4.69 25.82
CA VAL A 59 19.69 -4.30 25.70
C VAL A 59 20.31 -5.15 24.60
N LEU A 60 20.68 -4.55 23.48
CA LEU A 60 21.20 -5.21 22.29
C LEU A 60 22.59 -4.72 21.92
N VAL A 61 23.46 -5.60 21.47
CA VAL A 61 24.70 -5.20 20.79
C VAL A 61 24.36 -4.77 19.36
N GLN A 62 24.63 -3.52 19.04
CA GLN A 62 24.28 -2.92 17.76
C GLN A 62 24.79 -3.77 16.57
N ASN A 63 23.95 -3.95 15.53
CA ASN A 63 24.22 -4.77 14.35
C ASN A 63 24.44 -6.28 14.61
N THR A 64 23.98 -6.79 15.74
CA THR A 64 24.02 -8.23 16.07
C THR A 64 22.68 -8.70 16.59
N THR A 65 22.52 -10.00 16.77
CA THR A 65 21.36 -10.60 17.45
C THR A 65 21.63 -10.87 18.94
N ASN A 66 22.81 -10.46 19.46
CA ASN A 66 23.18 -10.67 20.83
C ASN A 66 22.53 -9.60 21.72
N GLY A 67 21.71 -10.01 22.69
CA GLY A 67 21.02 -9.11 23.57
C GLY A 67 20.43 -9.80 24.79
N THR A 68 20.00 -8.98 25.75
CA THR A 68 19.36 -9.38 26.99
C THR A 68 18.23 -8.41 27.33
N SER A 69 17.48 -8.67 28.40
CA SER A 69 16.52 -7.74 28.97
C SER A 69 16.81 -7.50 30.43
N THR A 70 16.44 -6.31 30.93
CA THR A 70 16.57 -5.98 32.36
C THR A 70 15.60 -6.80 33.22
N ASP A 71 16.06 -7.17 34.42
CA ASP A 71 15.25 -7.80 35.46
C ASP A 71 14.29 -6.82 36.17
N PHE A 72 13.59 -7.27 37.22
CA PHE A 72 12.65 -6.43 37.97
C PHE A 72 13.32 -5.26 38.70
N ASP A 73 14.62 -5.36 39.02
CA ASP A 73 15.40 -4.31 39.66
C ASP A 73 16.18 -3.47 38.63
N GLY A 74 15.85 -3.62 37.32
CA GLY A 74 16.48 -2.89 36.23
C GLY A 74 17.89 -3.33 35.88
N ASN A 75 18.40 -4.46 36.45
CA ASN A 75 19.75 -4.93 36.20
C ASN A 75 19.82 -5.76 34.91
N TYR A 76 20.94 -5.66 34.22
CA TYR A 76 21.25 -6.49 33.05
C TYR A 76 22.69 -7.02 33.09
N VAL A 77 22.93 -8.13 32.42
CA VAL A 77 24.24 -8.68 32.14
C VAL A 77 24.25 -9.15 30.69
N LEU A 78 25.29 -8.76 29.94
CA LEU A 78 25.44 -9.06 28.54
C LEU A 78 26.91 -9.22 28.18
N GLU A 79 27.27 -10.27 27.44
CA GLU A 79 28.59 -10.43 26.87
C GLU A 79 28.73 -9.63 25.60
N ALA A 80 29.71 -8.73 25.52
CA ALA A 80 29.94 -7.90 24.36
C ALA A 80 31.43 -7.69 24.10
N ALA A 81 31.78 -7.38 22.85
CA ALA A 81 33.15 -6.99 22.54
C ALA A 81 33.49 -5.66 23.23
N SER A 82 34.75 -5.52 23.65
CA SER A 82 35.23 -4.33 24.38
C SER A 82 34.98 -2.98 23.62
N ASN A 83 34.87 -3.04 22.30
CA ASN A 83 34.60 -1.90 21.40
C ASN A 83 33.16 -1.88 20.87
N ALA A 84 32.25 -2.70 21.42
CA ALA A 84 30.87 -2.74 20.97
C ALA A 84 30.08 -1.52 21.39
N THR A 85 28.95 -1.28 20.70
CA THR A 85 27.95 -0.28 21.08
C THR A 85 26.69 -1.01 21.55
N LEU A 86 26.22 -0.68 22.74
CA LEU A 86 24.98 -1.19 23.30
C LEU A 86 23.84 -0.24 22.95
N GLU A 87 22.72 -0.82 22.59
CA GLU A 87 21.48 -0.09 22.31
C GLU A 87 20.42 -0.49 23.32
N PHE A 88 19.87 0.50 24.04
CA PHE A 88 18.84 0.35 25.05
C PHE A 88 17.51 0.82 24.49
N ARG A 89 16.51 -0.09 24.44
CA ARG A 89 15.17 0.19 23.92
C ARG A 89 14.10 -0.19 24.91
N TYR A 90 13.17 0.72 25.16
CA TYR A 90 11.97 0.42 25.93
C TYR A 90 10.80 1.24 25.42
N LEU A 91 9.60 0.67 25.50
CA LEU A 91 8.40 1.34 24.99
C LEU A 91 8.10 2.58 25.86
N GLY A 92 7.97 3.76 25.22
CA GLY A 92 7.75 5.01 25.92
C GLY A 92 9.02 5.75 26.37
N PHE A 93 10.20 5.25 25.99
CA PHE A 93 11.48 5.89 26.30
C PHE A 93 12.32 6.12 25.05
N VAL A 94 13.14 7.16 25.07
CA VAL A 94 14.08 7.47 23.98
C VAL A 94 15.14 6.39 23.89
N THR A 95 15.30 5.78 22.72
CA THR A 95 16.36 4.81 22.47
C THR A 95 17.73 5.43 22.69
N GLN A 96 18.56 4.86 23.52
CA GLN A 96 19.89 5.33 23.82
C GLN A 96 20.96 4.35 23.37
N THR A 97 22.05 4.86 22.78
CA THR A 97 23.20 4.07 22.34
C THR A 97 24.44 4.46 23.12
N ILE A 98 25.17 3.50 23.68
CA ILE A 98 26.35 3.74 24.50
C ILE A 98 27.49 2.79 24.08
N GLU A 99 28.65 3.36 23.81
CA GLU A 99 29.85 2.58 23.52
C GLU A 99 30.40 1.92 24.80
N VAL A 100 30.75 0.65 24.72
CA VAL A 100 31.29 -0.11 25.86
C VAL A 100 32.66 0.41 26.27
N ASN A 101 33.55 0.66 25.32
CA ASN A 101 34.90 1.21 25.55
C ASN A 101 35.65 0.51 26.68
N GLY A 102 35.55 -0.84 26.73
CA GLY A 102 36.23 -1.67 27.75
C GLY A 102 35.67 -1.59 29.17
N ARG A 103 34.51 -0.91 29.37
CA ARG A 103 33.86 -0.81 30.68
C ARG A 103 33.07 -2.07 31.01
N SER A 104 33.26 -2.62 32.21
CA SER A 104 32.47 -3.76 32.69
C SER A 104 31.15 -3.37 33.37
N THR A 105 31.00 -2.10 33.73
CA THR A 105 29.75 -1.60 34.34
C THR A 105 29.28 -0.35 33.60
N ILE A 106 28.01 -0.36 33.12
CA ILE A 106 27.39 0.75 32.42
C ILE A 106 25.98 0.94 32.96
N ASN A 107 25.77 1.98 33.76
CA ASN A 107 24.45 2.36 34.23
C ASN A 107 23.86 3.39 33.26
N VAL A 108 22.56 3.23 32.97
CA VAL A 108 21.87 4.03 31.96
C VAL A 108 20.61 4.64 32.54
N GLN A 109 20.43 5.91 32.31
CA GLN A 109 19.19 6.59 32.64
C GLN A 109 18.47 6.88 31.33
N LEU A 110 17.29 6.29 31.14
CA LEU A 110 16.46 6.54 29.95
C LEU A 110 15.55 7.75 30.22
N ALA A 111 15.53 8.67 29.27
CA ALA A 111 14.58 9.76 29.24
C ALA A 111 13.24 9.24 28.70
N GLU A 112 12.14 9.65 29.31
CA GLU A 112 10.82 9.39 28.76
C GLU A 112 10.72 10.01 27.37
N ASP A 113 10.26 9.25 26.40
CA ASP A 113 9.92 9.77 25.08
C ASP A 113 8.61 10.56 25.20
N THR A 114 8.74 11.81 25.62
CA THR A 114 7.62 12.76 25.66
C THR A 114 7.13 13.15 24.26
N GLN A 115 7.83 12.73 23.21
CA GLN A 115 7.24 12.59 21.89
C GLN A 115 6.39 11.30 21.85
N GLN A 116 5.45 11.16 22.80
CA GLN A 116 4.27 10.38 22.54
C GLN A 116 3.86 10.76 21.13
N LEU A 117 3.71 9.76 20.26
CA LEU A 117 3.00 9.87 19.00
C LEU A 117 1.60 10.41 19.34
N SER A 118 1.51 11.70 19.66
CA SER A 118 0.24 12.39 19.65
C SER A 118 -0.21 12.27 18.20
N GLU A 119 -1.11 11.33 17.98
CA GLU A 119 -1.74 11.12 16.70
C GLU A 119 -2.32 12.47 16.30
N VAL A 120 -1.61 13.14 15.40
CA VAL A 120 -1.95 14.49 14.97
C VAL A 120 -2.95 14.34 13.86
N VAL A 121 -4.16 14.78 14.10
CA VAL A 121 -5.20 14.83 13.06
C VAL A 121 -5.13 16.20 12.39
N VAL A 122 -5.04 16.20 11.06
CA VAL A 122 -5.14 17.44 10.29
C VAL A 122 -6.61 17.88 10.32
N ILE A 123 -6.91 18.99 10.93
CA ILE A 123 -8.25 19.57 10.96
C ILE A 123 -8.21 20.91 10.23
N GLY A 124 -8.90 20.98 9.10
CA GLY A 124 -8.99 22.20 8.33
C GLY A 124 -7.65 22.69 7.83
N TYR A 125 -7.26 23.87 8.26
CA TYR A 125 -6.00 24.52 7.87
C TYR A 125 -4.89 24.35 8.92
N GLY A 126 -5.06 23.46 9.90
CA GLY A 126 -4.08 23.23 10.97
C GLY A 126 -4.03 21.79 11.42
N THR A 127 -3.04 21.49 12.27
CA THR A 127 -2.88 20.19 12.92
C THR A 127 -3.28 20.30 14.38
N GLN A 128 -4.13 19.42 14.87
CA GLN A 128 -4.46 19.29 16.30
C GLN A 128 -4.18 17.87 16.76
N SER A 129 -3.87 17.70 18.05
CA SER A 129 -3.78 16.37 18.61
C SER A 129 -5.18 15.71 18.60
N LYS A 130 -5.26 14.42 18.32
CA LYS A 130 -6.51 13.65 18.28
C LYS A 130 -7.30 13.79 19.60
N GLU A 131 -6.60 13.93 20.71
CA GLU A 131 -7.20 14.12 22.05
C GLU A 131 -7.92 15.45 22.19
N SER A 132 -7.54 16.49 21.46
CA SER A 132 -8.18 17.80 21.48
C SER A 132 -9.38 17.92 20.57
N VAL A 133 -9.64 16.90 19.72
CA VAL A 133 -10.77 16.86 18.81
C VAL A 133 -11.96 16.25 19.53
N THR A 134 -12.94 17.07 19.89
CA THR A 134 -14.17 16.65 20.59
C THR A 134 -15.15 15.87 19.72
N GLY A 135 -14.87 15.71 18.41
CA GLY A 135 -15.70 14.99 17.44
C GLY A 135 -15.29 13.53 17.25
N SER A 136 -16.24 12.70 16.73
CA SER A 136 -15.94 11.32 16.34
C SER A 136 -15.14 11.29 15.05
N VAL A 137 -13.83 11.07 15.17
CA VAL A 137 -12.87 10.91 14.06
C VAL A 137 -12.41 9.46 14.01
N VAL A 138 -12.39 8.88 12.82
CA VAL A 138 -11.74 7.59 12.55
C VAL A 138 -10.50 7.85 11.73
N SER A 139 -9.36 7.44 12.26
CA SER A 139 -8.06 7.56 11.60
C SER A 139 -7.60 6.19 11.14
N ILE A 140 -7.14 6.10 9.89
CA ILE A 140 -6.64 4.86 9.27
C ILE A 140 -5.26 5.17 8.70
N LYS A 141 -4.27 4.37 9.07
CA LYS A 141 -2.87 4.58 8.67
C LYS A 141 -2.56 3.91 7.33
N ALA A 142 -1.45 4.35 6.73
CA ALA A 142 -0.97 3.82 5.45
C ALA A 142 -0.78 2.31 5.44
N GLU A 143 -0.30 1.74 6.56
CA GLU A 143 -0.05 0.30 6.70
C GLU A 143 -1.33 -0.49 6.52
N GLU A 144 -2.41 -0.05 7.16
CA GLU A 144 -3.73 -0.69 7.09
C GLU A 144 -4.36 -0.56 5.69
N LEU A 145 -4.14 0.58 5.02
CA LEU A 145 -4.62 0.80 3.66
C LEU A 145 -3.90 -0.10 2.66
N ASN A 146 -2.60 -0.33 2.84
CA ASN A 146 -1.75 -1.07 1.91
C ASN A 146 -1.86 -2.59 2.04
N GLU A 147 -2.61 -3.13 3.00
CA GLU A 147 -2.89 -4.56 3.10
C GLU A 147 -3.64 -5.09 1.87
N VAL A 148 -4.48 -4.27 1.27
CA VAL A 148 -5.24 -4.62 0.06
C VAL A 148 -4.87 -3.67 -1.06
N GLN A 149 -4.14 -4.17 -2.06
CA GLN A 149 -3.83 -3.40 -3.26
C GLN A 149 -5.03 -3.39 -4.20
N SER A 150 -5.52 -2.21 -4.53
CA SER A 150 -6.69 -2.02 -5.40
C SER A 150 -6.55 -0.74 -6.23
N ALA A 151 -7.25 -0.68 -7.36
CA ALA A 151 -7.43 0.57 -8.12
C ALA A 151 -8.03 1.67 -7.25
N ASN A 152 -8.84 1.25 -6.26
CA ASN A 152 -9.52 2.13 -5.36
C ASN A 152 -9.31 1.67 -3.90
N PHE A 153 -8.51 2.42 -3.16
CA PHE A 153 -8.17 2.12 -1.77
C PHE A 153 -9.39 2.10 -0.82
N THR A 154 -10.54 2.59 -1.26
CA THR A 154 -11.76 2.56 -0.46
C THR A 154 -12.22 1.15 -0.13
N GLN A 155 -11.83 0.15 -0.92
CA GLN A 155 -12.08 -1.26 -0.59
C GLN A 155 -11.39 -1.67 0.72
N ALA A 156 -10.22 -1.10 0.99
CA ALA A 156 -9.51 -1.31 2.25
C ALA A 156 -10.22 -0.65 3.46
N LEU A 157 -11.13 0.28 3.21
CA LEU A 157 -11.90 0.97 4.27
C LEU A 157 -13.17 0.21 4.66
N VAL A 158 -13.63 -0.74 3.85
CA VAL A 158 -14.88 -1.49 4.10
C VAL A 158 -14.79 -2.22 5.43
N GLY A 159 -15.75 -1.94 6.33
CA GLY A 159 -15.81 -2.56 7.66
C GLY A 159 -14.84 -1.99 8.70
N ARG A 160 -13.89 -1.11 8.33
CA ARG A 160 -12.90 -0.53 9.26
C ARG A 160 -13.36 0.77 9.91
N ALA A 161 -14.29 1.48 9.29
CA ALA A 161 -14.79 2.76 9.78
C ALA A 161 -16.26 2.65 10.22
N ALA A 162 -16.52 2.65 11.51
CA ALA A 162 -17.89 2.61 12.05
C ALA A 162 -18.70 3.81 11.56
N GLY A 163 -19.91 3.58 11.03
CA GLY A 163 -20.79 4.61 10.48
C GLY A 163 -20.44 5.10 9.10
N VAL A 164 -19.51 4.41 8.40
CA VAL A 164 -19.20 4.65 6.99
C VAL A 164 -19.66 3.43 6.19
N ASN A 165 -20.56 3.67 5.27
CA ASN A 165 -21.04 2.66 4.33
C ASN A 165 -20.36 2.87 2.97
N ILE A 166 -19.68 1.86 2.48
CA ILE A 166 -19.00 1.88 1.19
C ILE A 166 -19.61 0.77 0.34
N SER A 167 -20.27 1.15 -0.73
CA SER A 167 -20.88 0.23 -1.68
C SER A 167 -20.23 0.38 -3.06
N SER A 168 -19.85 -0.75 -3.64
CA SER A 168 -19.41 -0.78 -5.04
C SER A 168 -20.63 -0.91 -5.93
N THR A 169 -20.86 0.08 -6.77
CA THR A 169 -21.95 0.08 -7.76
C THR A 169 -21.56 -0.66 -9.04
N SER A 170 -20.27 -0.99 -9.19
CA SER A 170 -19.73 -1.65 -10.36
C SER A 170 -18.46 -2.42 -10.00
N THR A 171 -18.27 -3.56 -10.63
CA THR A 171 -17.04 -4.37 -10.56
C THR A 171 -16.00 -3.97 -11.61
N ARG A 172 -16.27 -2.94 -12.41
CA ARG A 172 -15.35 -2.44 -13.42
C ARG A 172 -14.10 -1.85 -12.78
N PRO A 173 -12.91 -2.11 -13.33
CA PRO A 173 -11.67 -1.48 -12.87
C PRO A 173 -11.78 0.05 -12.85
N GLY A 174 -11.33 0.68 -11.77
CA GLY A 174 -11.37 2.13 -11.61
C GLY A 174 -12.75 2.73 -11.33
N ALA A 175 -13.80 1.91 -11.18
CA ALA A 175 -15.12 2.42 -10.83
C ALA A 175 -15.09 3.11 -9.46
N ALA A 176 -15.70 4.29 -9.37
CA ALA A 176 -15.83 5.01 -8.11
C ALA A 176 -16.86 4.31 -7.23
N PRO A 177 -16.53 3.98 -5.97
CA PRO A 177 -17.50 3.48 -5.01
C PRO A 177 -18.39 4.63 -4.54
N GLN A 178 -19.57 4.29 -4.10
CA GLN A 178 -20.43 5.21 -3.37
C GLN A 178 -20.08 5.15 -1.88
N ILE A 179 -19.77 6.29 -1.30
CA ILE A 179 -19.42 6.41 0.11
C ILE A 179 -20.50 7.25 0.80
N GLN A 180 -21.02 6.72 1.90
CA GLN A 180 -22.01 7.39 2.72
C GLN A 180 -21.55 7.41 4.17
N ILE A 181 -21.52 8.59 4.77
CA ILE A 181 -21.17 8.77 6.18
C ILE A 181 -22.45 9.04 6.96
N ARG A 182 -22.80 8.12 7.89
CA ARG A 182 -24.02 8.17 8.71
C ARG A 182 -25.33 8.19 7.89
N GLY A 183 -25.32 7.54 6.72
CA GLY A 183 -26.50 7.33 5.88
C GLY A 183 -26.80 8.44 4.89
N VAL A 184 -27.96 8.33 4.26
CA VAL A 184 -28.45 9.26 3.23
C VAL A 184 -29.08 10.46 3.90
N ARG A 185 -28.67 11.67 3.51
CA ARG A 185 -29.20 12.93 4.05
C ARG A 185 -30.12 13.67 3.07
N SER A 186 -29.90 13.47 1.78
CA SER A 186 -30.69 14.12 0.73
C SER A 186 -31.22 13.10 -0.26
N LEU A 187 -32.47 13.27 -0.66
CA LEU A 187 -33.11 12.45 -1.70
C LEU A 187 -32.77 12.95 -3.11
N THR A 188 -32.41 14.21 -3.25
CA THR A 188 -32.22 14.85 -4.57
C THR A 188 -30.82 15.40 -4.80
N ALA A 189 -30.06 15.71 -3.74
CA ALA A 189 -28.68 16.16 -3.84
C ALA A 189 -27.68 15.03 -3.60
N SER A 190 -26.42 15.21 -4.01
CA SER A 190 -25.35 14.25 -3.73
C SER A 190 -25.19 14.03 -2.22
N ASN A 191 -25.00 12.78 -1.85
CA ASN A 191 -24.68 12.36 -0.49
C ASN A 191 -23.17 12.02 -0.31
N ASP A 192 -22.35 12.34 -1.31
CA ASP A 192 -20.92 12.09 -1.28
C ASP A 192 -20.23 12.99 -0.23
N PRO A 193 -19.27 12.45 0.53
CA PRO A 193 -18.48 13.24 1.44
C PRO A 193 -17.54 14.19 0.70
N LEU A 194 -17.14 15.27 1.36
CA LEU A 194 -16.10 16.16 0.86
C LEU A 194 -14.74 15.48 1.00
N ILE A 195 -13.98 15.39 -0.08
CA ILE A 195 -12.60 14.94 -0.05
C ILE A 195 -11.69 16.15 0.10
N VAL A 196 -10.77 16.07 1.07
CA VAL A 196 -9.75 17.11 1.32
C VAL A 196 -8.38 16.43 1.27
N LEU A 197 -7.55 16.87 0.34
CA LEU A 197 -6.20 16.35 0.13
C LEU A 197 -5.18 17.39 0.61
N ASN A 198 -4.36 17.02 1.61
CA ASN A 198 -3.38 17.91 2.22
C ASN A 198 -3.95 19.29 2.64
N GLY A 199 -5.17 19.28 3.19
CA GLY A 199 -5.88 20.50 3.63
C GLY A 199 -6.63 21.26 2.53
N ILE A 200 -6.55 20.84 1.27
CA ILE A 200 -7.22 21.52 0.14
C ILE A 200 -8.39 20.64 -0.36
N PRO A 201 -9.60 21.21 -0.54
CA PRO A 201 -10.70 20.49 -1.14
C PRO A 201 -10.35 19.94 -2.53
N PHE A 202 -10.49 18.63 -2.68
CA PHE A 202 -10.16 17.90 -3.89
C PHE A 202 -11.42 17.66 -4.72
N SER A 203 -11.39 17.99 -5.99
CA SER A 203 -12.53 17.85 -6.91
C SER A 203 -12.52 16.55 -7.72
N GLY A 204 -11.44 15.78 -7.65
CA GLY A 204 -11.33 14.45 -8.28
C GLY A 204 -12.00 13.35 -7.46
N GLY A 205 -12.02 12.14 -8.02
CA GLY A 205 -12.48 10.93 -7.33
C GLY A 205 -11.39 10.30 -6.48
N LEU A 206 -11.79 9.43 -5.56
CA LEU A 206 -10.83 8.67 -4.72
C LEU A 206 -9.96 7.72 -5.55
N SER A 207 -10.46 7.25 -6.71
CA SER A 207 -9.69 6.45 -7.67
C SER A 207 -8.53 7.21 -8.32
N ASP A 208 -8.57 8.55 -8.27
CA ASP A 208 -7.53 9.39 -8.85
C ASP A 208 -6.32 9.52 -7.89
N ILE A 209 -6.45 9.11 -6.64
CA ILE A 209 -5.40 9.18 -5.63
C ILE A 209 -4.67 7.84 -5.56
N ASN A 210 -3.33 7.88 -5.64
CA ASN A 210 -2.53 6.68 -5.48
C ASN A 210 -2.48 6.26 -4.01
N GLN A 211 -2.88 5.03 -3.72
CA GLN A 211 -2.89 4.44 -2.39
C GLN A 211 -1.51 4.49 -1.71
N ASN A 212 -0.44 4.23 -2.47
CA ASN A 212 0.93 4.23 -1.96
C ASN A 212 1.43 5.62 -1.54
N ASP A 213 0.74 6.68 -1.98
CA ASP A 213 1.05 8.05 -1.61
C ASP A 213 0.41 8.50 -0.30
N ILE A 214 -0.56 7.76 0.22
CA ILE A 214 -1.30 8.11 1.43
C ILE A 214 -0.44 7.80 2.66
N GLU A 215 -0.37 8.72 3.61
CA GLU A 215 0.21 8.56 4.94
C GLU A 215 -0.88 8.23 5.96
N SER A 216 -1.98 9.00 5.94
CA SER A 216 -3.14 8.77 6.78
C SER A 216 -4.43 9.21 6.10
N LEU A 217 -5.53 8.62 6.53
CA LEU A 217 -6.87 8.96 6.12
C LEU A 217 -7.73 9.15 7.38
N ASP A 218 -8.28 10.35 7.53
CA ASP A 218 -9.12 10.71 8.66
C ASP A 218 -10.54 10.99 8.18
N ILE A 219 -11.54 10.37 8.84
CA ILE A 219 -12.94 10.53 8.49
C ILE A 219 -13.64 11.33 9.58
N LEU A 220 -14.03 12.56 9.24
CA LEU A 220 -14.80 13.43 10.11
C LEU A 220 -16.29 13.17 9.92
N LYS A 221 -16.96 12.68 10.96
CA LYS A 221 -18.35 12.26 10.90
C LYS A 221 -19.29 13.25 11.56
N ASP A 222 -18.81 14.01 12.53
CA ASP A 222 -19.62 14.92 13.35
C ASP A 222 -19.64 16.33 12.82
N ALA A 223 -20.75 17.02 13.03
CA ALA A 223 -20.92 18.40 12.61
C ALA A 223 -19.88 19.36 13.23
N SER A 224 -19.47 19.10 14.48
CA SER A 224 -18.42 19.89 15.14
C SER A 224 -17.07 19.77 14.43
N ALA A 225 -16.68 18.58 14.02
CA ALA A 225 -15.43 18.33 13.30
C ALA A 225 -15.48 18.83 11.83
N THR A 226 -16.68 18.83 11.21
CA THR A 226 -16.85 19.26 9.81
C THR A 226 -17.21 20.73 9.65
N ALA A 227 -17.48 21.47 10.74
CA ALA A 227 -17.94 22.86 10.71
C ALA A 227 -17.02 23.81 9.95
N ILE A 228 -15.71 23.58 10.01
CA ILE A 228 -14.71 24.39 9.30
C ILE A 228 -14.86 24.36 7.77
N TYR A 229 -15.47 23.29 7.23
CA TYR A 229 -15.72 23.10 5.80
C TYR A 229 -17.09 23.65 5.37
N GLY A 230 -17.86 24.22 6.33
CA GLY A 230 -19.18 24.80 6.08
C GLY A 230 -20.18 23.79 5.51
N SER A 231 -21.07 24.26 4.64
CA SER A 231 -22.10 23.42 4.01
C SER A 231 -21.54 22.25 3.18
N ARG A 232 -20.33 22.37 2.63
CA ARG A 232 -19.68 21.30 1.86
C ARG A 232 -19.32 20.11 2.73
N GLY A 233 -19.11 20.32 4.05
CA GLY A 233 -18.83 19.24 5.02
C GLY A 233 -20.08 18.55 5.55
N ALA A 234 -21.29 18.91 5.11
CA ALA A 234 -22.54 18.38 5.65
C ALA A 234 -22.66 16.85 5.55
N ASN A 235 -22.15 16.24 4.48
CA ASN A 235 -22.17 14.79 4.27
C ASN A 235 -20.98 14.07 4.90
N GLY A 236 -20.19 14.75 5.74
CA GLY A 236 -18.92 14.27 6.27
C GLY A 236 -17.73 14.69 5.41
N VAL A 237 -16.55 14.54 5.97
CA VAL A 237 -15.30 14.93 5.30
C VAL A 237 -14.28 13.78 5.40
N ILE A 238 -13.63 13.48 4.30
CA ILE A 238 -12.51 12.55 4.22
C ILE A 238 -11.25 13.37 4.03
N LEU A 239 -10.40 13.40 5.05
CA LEU A 239 -9.11 14.05 4.99
C LEU A 239 -8.06 13.04 4.58
N ILE A 240 -7.30 13.36 3.57
CA ILE A 240 -6.21 12.51 3.07
C ILE A 240 -4.91 13.29 3.21
N THR A 241 -4.01 12.74 4.02
CA THR A 241 -2.65 13.25 4.17
C THR A 241 -1.72 12.38 3.34
N THR A 242 -0.90 12.99 2.50
CA THR A 242 0.09 12.27 1.71
C THR A 242 1.45 12.25 2.40
N LYS A 243 2.22 11.19 2.13
CA LYS A 243 3.59 11.04 2.64
C LYS A 243 4.45 12.24 2.32
N SER A 244 5.20 12.71 3.30
CA SER A 244 6.15 13.82 3.19
C SER A 244 7.52 13.41 3.75
N GLY A 245 8.58 14.12 3.37
CA GLY A 245 9.90 13.95 3.97
C GLY A 245 9.92 14.45 5.41
N LYS A 246 10.84 13.95 6.23
CA LYS A 246 11.06 14.42 7.60
C LYS A 246 12.33 15.28 7.66
N LYS A 247 12.32 16.33 8.49
CA LYS A 247 13.50 17.17 8.70
C LYS A 247 14.68 16.34 9.22
N GLY A 248 15.87 16.61 8.72
CA GLY A 248 17.09 15.88 9.09
C GLY A 248 17.17 14.45 8.52
N GLN A 249 16.18 13.99 7.77
CA GLN A 249 16.17 12.66 7.18
C GLN A 249 17.09 12.59 5.97
N LYS A 250 18.00 11.60 5.95
CA LYS A 250 18.78 11.27 4.75
C LYS A 250 17.85 10.89 3.61
N ALA A 251 18.27 11.17 2.38
CA ALA A 251 17.51 10.77 1.20
C ALA A 251 17.23 9.25 1.21
N GLN A 252 15.97 8.88 1.13
CA GLN A 252 15.51 7.50 1.03
C GLN A 252 14.86 7.30 -0.33
N PHE A 253 15.28 6.23 -0.99
CA PHE A 253 14.67 5.74 -2.21
C PHE A 253 13.87 4.48 -1.88
N SER A 254 12.62 4.44 -2.33
CA SER A 254 11.79 3.24 -2.24
C SER A 254 11.18 2.89 -3.58
N TYR A 255 11.17 1.60 -3.88
CA TYR A 255 10.47 1.05 -5.03
C TYR A 255 9.53 -0.05 -4.54
N ASN A 256 8.25 0.16 -4.75
CA ASN A 256 7.21 -0.82 -4.43
C ASN A 256 6.62 -1.35 -5.72
N THR A 257 6.49 -2.67 -5.82
CA THR A 257 5.85 -3.30 -6.96
C THR A 257 4.88 -4.37 -6.49
N TYR A 258 3.78 -4.47 -7.20
CA TYR A 258 2.76 -5.50 -6.97
C TYR A 258 2.31 -6.07 -8.30
N TYR A 259 2.14 -7.39 -8.31
CA TYR A 259 1.57 -8.13 -9.42
C TYR A 259 0.56 -9.14 -8.86
N GLY A 260 -0.66 -9.14 -9.38
CA GLY A 260 -1.70 -10.03 -8.94
C GLY A 260 -2.60 -10.47 -10.07
N THR A 261 -3.22 -11.63 -9.90
CA THR A 261 -4.27 -12.14 -10.78
C THR A 261 -5.59 -12.15 -10.04
N LYS A 262 -6.67 -11.91 -10.75
CA LYS A 262 -8.04 -11.99 -10.23
C LYS A 262 -8.85 -12.90 -11.13
N GLU A 263 -9.68 -13.72 -10.50
CA GLU A 263 -10.60 -14.62 -11.17
C GLU A 263 -12.01 -14.44 -10.59
N VAL A 264 -13.01 -14.83 -11.35
CA VAL A 264 -14.39 -14.79 -10.85
C VAL A 264 -14.56 -15.91 -9.82
N PHE A 265 -14.83 -15.54 -8.58
CA PHE A 265 -14.95 -16.47 -7.46
C PHE A 265 -16.17 -17.40 -7.59
N ALA A 266 -17.30 -16.85 -8.04
CA ALA A 266 -18.53 -17.62 -8.20
C ALA A 266 -19.29 -17.15 -9.44
N LYS A 267 -19.80 -18.10 -10.19
CA LYS A 267 -20.69 -17.87 -11.31
C LYS A 267 -22.15 -17.94 -10.84
N LEU A 268 -23.01 -17.22 -11.53
CA LEU A 268 -24.43 -17.32 -11.27
C LEU A 268 -24.93 -18.69 -11.76
N PRO A 269 -25.76 -19.39 -10.98
CA PRO A 269 -26.39 -20.60 -11.45
C PRO A 269 -27.37 -20.22 -12.59
N VAL A 270 -27.07 -20.61 -13.82
CA VAL A 270 -27.91 -20.43 -14.98
C VAL A 270 -28.39 -21.78 -15.46
N MET A 271 -29.54 -21.82 -16.17
CA MET A 271 -30.08 -23.05 -16.72
C MET A 271 -29.23 -23.51 -17.89
N ASN A 272 -28.98 -24.82 -17.97
CA ASN A 272 -28.48 -25.48 -19.16
C ASN A 272 -29.63 -25.72 -20.17
N THR A 273 -29.28 -26.20 -21.36
CA THR A 273 -30.24 -26.43 -22.42
C THR A 273 -31.37 -27.36 -21.99
N ALA A 274 -31.07 -28.46 -21.31
CA ALA A 274 -32.08 -29.40 -20.84
C ALA A 274 -33.08 -28.76 -19.87
N GLN A 275 -32.60 -28.02 -18.90
CA GLN A 275 -33.44 -27.32 -17.93
C GLN A 275 -34.28 -26.22 -18.57
N LEU A 276 -33.72 -25.50 -19.56
CA LEU A 276 -34.47 -24.48 -20.29
C LEU A 276 -35.59 -25.09 -21.15
N LEU A 277 -35.34 -26.23 -21.79
CA LEU A 277 -36.35 -26.92 -22.55
C LEU A 277 -37.47 -27.46 -21.67
N GLU A 278 -37.15 -28.05 -20.52
CA GLU A 278 -38.13 -28.48 -19.51
C GLU A 278 -39.00 -27.31 -19.03
N LEU A 279 -38.37 -26.16 -18.72
CA LEU A 279 -39.10 -24.95 -18.33
C LEU A 279 -40.05 -24.48 -19.44
N ARG A 280 -39.63 -24.54 -20.71
CA ARG A 280 -40.48 -24.17 -21.87
C ARG A 280 -41.64 -25.12 -22.07
N GLU A 281 -41.44 -26.42 -21.87
CA GLU A 281 -42.51 -27.40 -21.92
C GLU A 281 -43.58 -27.12 -20.85
N ILE A 282 -43.16 -26.87 -19.61
CA ILE A 282 -44.05 -26.51 -18.50
C ILE A 282 -44.78 -25.19 -18.82
N ALA A 283 -44.10 -24.18 -19.36
CA ALA A 283 -44.70 -22.91 -19.72
C ALA A 283 -45.70 -23.06 -20.86
N ALA A 284 -45.42 -23.88 -21.87
CA ALA A 284 -46.33 -24.21 -22.96
C ALA A 284 -47.60 -24.91 -22.48
N ALA A 285 -47.45 -25.89 -21.56
CA ALA A 285 -48.58 -26.60 -20.96
C ALA A 285 -49.52 -25.65 -20.18
N ASN A 286 -48.97 -24.54 -19.63
CA ASN A 286 -49.72 -23.51 -18.91
C ASN A 286 -50.17 -22.33 -19.82
N GLY A 287 -50.02 -22.43 -21.14
CA GLY A 287 -50.44 -21.42 -22.10
C GLY A 287 -49.59 -20.13 -22.13
N THR A 288 -48.41 -20.16 -21.50
CA THR A 288 -47.47 -19.01 -21.40
C THR A 288 -46.16 -19.29 -22.12
N GLY A 289 -46.07 -20.34 -22.95
CA GLY A 289 -44.82 -20.76 -23.58
C GLY A 289 -44.25 -19.70 -24.52
N THR A 290 -42.92 -19.52 -24.45
CA THR A 290 -42.17 -18.75 -25.43
C THR A 290 -41.67 -19.67 -26.55
N PRO A 291 -41.92 -19.33 -27.83
CA PRO A 291 -41.39 -20.10 -28.93
C PRO A 291 -39.86 -20.13 -28.92
N THR A 292 -39.27 -21.17 -29.44
CA THR A 292 -37.82 -21.24 -29.72
C THR A 292 -37.47 -20.14 -30.71
N GLY A 293 -36.41 -19.35 -30.43
CA GLY A 293 -35.95 -18.30 -31.34
C GLY A 293 -35.37 -18.90 -32.62
N ASN A 294 -35.38 -18.16 -33.71
CA ASN A 294 -34.93 -18.62 -35.03
C ASN A 294 -33.45 -19.06 -35.04
N ASP A 295 -32.63 -18.56 -34.13
CA ASP A 295 -31.20 -18.82 -34.05
C ASP A 295 -30.84 -19.83 -32.93
N GLU A 296 -31.84 -20.42 -32.30
CA GLU A 296 -31.67 -21.41 -31.24
C GLU A 296 -31.61 -22.82 -31.81
N SER A 297 -30.70 -23.66 -31.30
CA SER A 297 -30.62 -25.08 -31.63
C SER A 297 -30.53 -25.92 -30.36
N VAL A 298 -31.28 -27.01 -30.33
CA VAL A 298 -31.25 -27.96 -29.18
C VAL A 298 -29.91 -28.71 -29.05
N ASP A 299 -29.10 -28.66 -30.09
CA ASP A 299 -27.75 -29.24 -30.08
C ASP A 299 -26.71 -28.37 -29.41
N ASN A 300 -27.07 -27.12 -29.07
CA ASN A 300 -26.19 -26.21 -28.35
C ASN A 300 -26.45 -26.32 -26.84
N ASP A 301 -25.36 -26.27 -26.07
CA ASP A 301 -25.38 -26.06 -24.61
C ASP A 301 -24.24 -25.10 -24.24
N THR A 302 -24.51 -23.82 -24.48
CA THR A 302 -23.48 -22.78 -24.37
C THR A 302 -23.44 -22.20 -22.96
N ASP A 303 -22.34 -22.41 -22.23
CA ASP A 303 -22.05 -21.66 -20.99
C ASP A 303 -21.47 -20.30 -21.34
N TRP A 304 -22.34 -19.30 -21.38
CA TRP A 304 -21.97 -17.92 -21.68
C TRP A 304 -21.05 -17.30 -20.64
N GLN A 305 -21.12 -17.76 -19.39
CA GLN A 305 -20.25 -17.25 -18.32
C GLN A 305 -18.83 -17.76 -18.52
N ASP A 306 -18.64 -19.02 -18.93
CA ASP A 306 -17.31 -19.57 -19.26
C ASP A 306 -16.67 -18.87 -20.45
N LEU A 307 -17.46 -18.52 -21.45
CA LEU A 307 -16.97 -17.79 -22.61
C LEU A 307 -16.64 -16.31 -22.31
N LEU A 308 -17.39 -15.71 -21.39
CA LEU A 308 -17.24 -14.29 -21.07
C LEU A 308 -16.15 -14.01 -20.04
N PHE A 309 -16.07 -14.83 -18.99
CA PHE A 309 -15.17 -14.58 -17.88
C PHE A 309 -13.79 -15.19 -18.12
N GLY A 310 -12.80 -14.33 -18.20
CA GLY A 310 -11.38 -14.70 -18.23
C GLY A 310 -10.67 -14.36 -16.93
N SER A 311 -9.37 -14.58 -16.90
CA SER A 311 -8.48 -14.08 -15.85
C SER A 311 -8.19 -12.60 -16.07
N SER A 312 -8.04 -11.86 -14.99
CA SER A 312 -7.62 -10.46 -15.00
C SER A 312 -6.28 -10.29 -14.30
N MET A 313 -5.59 -9.21 -14.63
CA MET A 313 -4.28 -8.90 -14.11
C MET A 313 -4.28 -7.52 -13.47
N GLN A 314 -3.54 -7.40 -12.38
CA GLN A 314 -3.30 -6.14 -11.70
C GLN A 314 -1.80 -5.94 -11.51
N THR A 315 -1.30 -4.76 -11.86
CA THR A 315 0.11 -4.41 -11.75
C THR A 315 0.24 -3.01 -11.17
N SER A 316 1.12 -2.83 -10.19
CA SER A 316 1.50 -1.53 -9.64
C SER A 316 3.00 -1.39 -9.58
N HIS A 317 3.50 -0.20 -9.91
CA HIS A 317 4.90 0.18 -9.78
C HIS A 317 4.95 1.59 -9.20
N ASP A 318 5.57 1.75 -8.05
CA ASP A 318 5.66 3.01 -7.34
C ASP A 318 7.09 3.28 -6.92
N ILE A 319 7.62 4.42 -7.36
CA ILE A 319 8.94 4.91 -7.02
C ILE A 319 8.77 6.15 -6.16
N THR A 320 9.43 6.21 -5.02
CA THR A 320 9.40 7.37 -4.15
C THR A 320 10.81 7.74 -3.71
N VAL A 321 11.11 9.02 -3.77
CA VAL A 321 12.33 9.62 -3.20
C VAL A 321 11.90 10.66 -2.19
N GLN A 322 12.31 10.49 -0.94
CA GLN A 322 11.98 11.42 0.13
C GLN A 322 13.19 11.71 1.01
N GLY A 323 13.20 12.88 1.61
CA GLY A 323 14.26 13.27 2.51
C GLY A 323 14.05 14.67 3.07
N GLY A 324 15.01 15.14 3.85
CA GLY A 324 14.96 16.49 4.38
C GLY A 324 16.29 16.95 4.92
N THR A 325 16.45 18.25 4.91
CA THR A 325 17.50 18.99 5.61
C THR A 325 16.96 19.50 6.96
N GLU A 326 17.77 20.17 7.75
CA GLU A 326 17.30 20.84 8.97
C GLU A 326 16.19 21.87 8.68
N ASN A 327 16.25 22.52 7.52
CA ASN A 327 15.37 23.62 7.15
C ASN A 327 14.29 23.27 6.12
N GLY A 328 14.25 22.03 5.62
CA GLY A 328 13.26 21.69 4.60
C GLY A 328 13.10 20.22 4.39
N THR A 329 12.00 19.85 3.74
CA THR A 329 11.66 18.47 3.39
C THR A 329 11.23 18.39 1.94
N TYR A 330 11.48 17.25 1.31
CA TYR A 330 11.03 16.97 -0.04
C TYR A 330 10.51 15.54 -0.16
N ASN A 331 9.57 15.35 -1.07
CA ASN A 331 9.07 14.05 -1.48
C ASN A 331 8.67 14.10 -2.95
N VAL A 332 9.16 13.13 -3.73
CA VAL A 332 8.81 12.96 -5.13
C VAL A 332 8.37 11.52 -5.31
N GLY A 333 7.18 11.31 -5.83
CA GLY A 333 6.60 10.01 -6.10
C GLY A 333 6.18 9.87 -7.56
N LEU A 334 6.48 8.73 -8.17
CA LEU A 334 6.00 8.33 -9.48
C LEU A 334 5.27 7.01 -9.33
N GLY A 335 4.05 6.92 -9.85
CA GLY A 335 3.25 5.71 -9.78
C GLY A 335 2.68 5.30 -11.14
N TYR A 336 2.65 4.01 -11.38
CA TYR A 336 1.95 3.37 -12.47
C TYR A 336 1.07 2.26 -11.92
N PHE A 337 -0.19 2.26 -12.30
CA PHE A 337 -1.15 1.23 -11.94
C PHE A 337 -1.93 0.78 -13.17
N LYS A 338 -2.09 -0.52 -13.33
CA LYS A 338 -2.93 -1.11 -14.37
C LYS A 338 -3.74 -2.26 -13.81
N GLU A 339 -5.01 -2.28 -14.13
CA GLU A 339 -5.93 -3.35 -13.79
C GLU A 339 -6.79 -3.70 -15.01
N THR A 340 -6.91 -5.00 -15.31
CA THR A 340 -7.85 -5.52 -16.31
C THR A 340 -9.05 -6.15 -15.61
N SER A 341 -10.17 -6.27 -16.31
CA SER A 341 -11.36 -6.96 -15.80
C SER A 341 -11.34 -8.43 -16.23
N PRO A 342 -11.99 -9.34 -15.46
CA PRO A 342 -12.33 -10.66 -15.97
C PRO A 342 -13.21 -10.62 -17.22
N VAL A 343 -13.98 -9.54 -17.39
CA VAL A 343 -14.74 -9.30 -18.64
C VAL A 343 -13.80 -8.67 -19.65
N PRO A 344 -13.57 -9.28 -20.82
CA PRO A 344 -12.66 -8.78 -21.84
C PRO A 344 -13.00 -7.35 -22.28
N GLY A 345 -11.97 -6.51 -22.43
CA GLY A 345 -12.09 -5.14 -22.94
C GLY A 345 -12.23 -4.07 -21.87
N ASP A 346 -12.60 -4.38 -20.63
CA ASP A 346 -12.58 -3.44 -19.53
C ASP A 346 -11.20 -3.37 -18.92
N SER A 347 -10.66 -2.17 -18.78
CA SER A 347 -9.37 -1.94 -18.11
C SER A 347 -9.25 -0.52 -17.57
N PHE A 348 -8.43 -0.38 -16.55
CA PHE A 348 -8.08 0.90 -15.94
C PHE A 348 -6.57 1.03 -15.85
N GLN A 349 -6.05 2.20 -16.23
CA GLN A 349 -4.65 2.56 -16.10
C GLN A 349 -4.55 3.92 -15.45
N ARG A 350 -3.60 4.10 -14.54
CA ARG A 350 -3.32 5.38 -13.89
C ARG A 350 -1.82 5.62 -13.84
N TYR A 351 -1.44 6.83 -14.21
CA TYR A 351 -0.11 7.39 -14.03
C TYR A 351 -0.23 8.49 -12.99
N SER A 352 0.59 8.48 -11.97
CA SER A 352 0.60 9.48 -10.91
C SER A 352 1.98 10.09 -10.74
N LEU A 353 2.02 11.40 -10.55
CA LEU A 353 3.18 12.16 -10.16
C LEU A 353 2.82 12.97 -8.94
N ARG A 354 3.60 12.81 -7.87
CA ARG A 354 3.50 13.62 -6.66
C ARG A 354 4.81 14.34 -6.44
N PHE A 355 4.69 15.61 -6.09
CA PHE A 355 5.80 16.45 -5.70
C PHE A 355 5.41 17.25 -4.46
N SER A 356 6.19 17.13 -3.40
CA SER A 356 6.04 17.92 -2.17
C SER A 356 7.38 18.50 -1.80
N LEU A 357 7.41 19.81 -1.55
CA LEU A 357 8.56 20.55 -1.08
C LEU A 357 8.08 21.49 0.02
N ASP A 358 8.76 21.49 1.15
CA ASP A 358 8.59 22.47 2.22
C ASP A 358 9.98 22.99 2.61
N GLN A 359 10.17 24.29 2.55
CA GLN A 359 11.46 24.91 2.80
C GLN A 359 11.32 26.16 3.65
N GLN A 360 12.08 26.22 4.72
CA GLN A 360 12.23 27.41 5.56
C GLN A 360 13.48 28.17 5.15
N VAL A 361 13.34 29.45 4.87
CA VAL A 361 14.44 30.37 4.54
C VAL A 361 14.59 31.38 5.66
N GLY A 362 15.66 31.23 6.44
CA GLY A 362 15.86 32.02 7.64
C GLY A 362 14.78 31.76 8.70
N LYS A 363 14.53 32.75 9.56
CA LYS A 363 13.54 32.63 10.66
C LYS A 363 12.14 33.12 10.28
N LEU A 364 12.00 33.86 9.19
CA LEU A 364 10.78 34.62 8.86
C LEU A 364 10.04 34.09 7.64
N PHE A 365 10.71 33.36 6.76
CA PHE A 365 10.10 32.94 5.49
C PHE A 365 10.03 31.42 5.37
N ARG A 366 8.86 30.90 5.10
CA ARG A 366 8.62 29.47 4.77
C ARG A 366 7.76 29.39 3.52
N TYR A 367 8.14 28.55 2.59
CA TYR A 367 7.33 28.24 1.42
C TYR A 367 7.17 26.72 1.25
N GLY A 368 6.03 26.34 0.75
CA GLY A 368 5.71 24.94 0.45
C GLY A 368 5.00 24.82 -0.89
N VAL A 369 5.29 23.74 -1.59
CA VAL A 369 4.60 23.36 -2.82
C VAL A 369 4.19 21.91 -2.68
N ASN A 370 2.88 21.66 -2.82
CA ASN A 370 2.33 20.30 -2.92
C ASN A 370 1.60 20.18 -4.25
N SER A 371 2.00 19.23 -5.07
CA SER A 371 1.36 18.94 -6.35
C SER A 371 1.10 17.45 -6.47
N VAL A 372 -0.13 17.12 -6.86
CA VAL A 372 -0.55 15.75 -7.20
C VAL A 372 -1.16 15.81 -8.60
N MET A 373 -0.54 15.12 -9.53
CA MET A 373 -0.96 15.03 -10.92
C MET A 373 -1.29 13.60 -11.25
N ASN A 374 -2.47 13.36 -11.83
CA ASN A 374 -2.90 12.04 -12.22
C ASN A 374 -3.41 12.07 -13.66
N TYR A 375 -3.04 11.05 -14.39
CA TYR A 375 -3.60 10.75 -15.69
C TYR A 375 -4.15 9.33 -15.67
N SER A 376 -5.46 9.19 -15.88
CA SER A 376 -6.12 7.89 -15.89
C SER A 376 -6.81 7.61 -17.22
N VAL A 377 -6.73 6.37 -17.66
CA VAL A 377 -7.40 5.88 -18.86
C VAL A 377 -8.26 4.71 -18.45
N THR A 378 -9.58 4.86 -18.63
CA THR A 378 -10.54 3.77 -18.45
C THR A 378 -11.02 3.33 -19.82
N LYS A 379 -10.83 2.06 -20.13
CA LYS A 379 -11.46 1.42 -21.27
C LYS A 379 -12.65 0.64 -20.76
N SER A 380 -13.78 0.79 -21.39
CA SER A 380 -15.01 0.10 -20.99
C SER A 380 -15.77 -0.36 -22.22
N ILE A 381 -16.26 -1.57 -22.16
CA ILE A 381 -17.17 -2.12 -23.16
C ILE A 381 -18.57 -1.64 -22.80
N VAL A 382 -19.22 -1.03 -23.76
CA VAL A 382 -20.67 -0.83 -23.73
C VAL A 382 -21.29 -2.01 -24.49
N GLY A 383 -21.39 -3.17 -23.80
CA GLY A 383 -22.09 -4.33 -24.34
C GLY A 383 -23.55 -4.35 -23.91
N PRO A 384 -24.42 -5.10 -24.60
CA PRO A 384 -25.77 -5.34 -24.13
C PRO A 384 -25.70 -6.02 -22.75
N ALA A 385 -26.40 -5.43 -21.77
CA ALA A 385 -26.61 -6.05 -20.50
C ALA A 385 -27.28 -7.42 -20.75
N GLY A 386 -26.70 -8.49 -20.22
CA GLY A 386 -27.36 -9.79 -20.25
C GLY A 386 -26.70 -10.88 -21.11
N VAL A 387 -25.49 -10.67 -21.63
CA VAL A 387 -24.78 -11.75 -22.36
C VAL A 387 -24.64 -13.01 -21.51
N TYR A 388 -24.39 -12.87 -20.21
CA TYR A 388 -24.27 -14.00 -19.26
C TYR A 388 -25.61 -14.66 -18.88
N THR A 389 -26.72 -14.08 -19.33
CA THR A 389 -28.09 -14.62 -19.18
C THR A 389 -28.71 -14.98 -20.53
N ALA A 390 -27.92 -15.01 -21.60
CA ALA A 390 -28.40 -15.43 -22.91
C ALA A 390 -28.82 -16.91 -22.91
N SER A 391 -29.71 -17.25 -23.79
CA SER A 391 -30.18 -18.64 -23.93
C SER A 391 -29.01 -19.58 -24.24
N PRO A 392 -28.85 -20.71 -23.50
CA PRO A 392 -27.83 -21.73 -23.82
C PRO A 392 -28.01 -22.36 -25.20
N LEU A 393 -29.19 -22.24 -25.79
CA LEU A 393 -29.50 -22.75 -27.14
C LEU A 393 -28.84 -21.94 -28.26
N LEU A 394 -28.32 -20.73 -27.96
CA LEU A 394 -27.64 -19.88 -28.94
C LEU A 394 -26.20 -20.33 -29.15
N SER A 395 -25.76 -20.37 -30.40
CA SER A 395 -24.35 -20.58 -30.74
C SER A 395 -23.55 -19.29 -30.49
N PRO A 396 -22.29 -19.39 -30.00
CA PRO A 396 -21.41 -18.25 -29.86
C PRO A 396 -21.20 -17.45 -31.16
N SER A 397 -21.32 -18.06 -32.31
CA SER A 397 -21.18 -17.42 -33.61
C SER A 397 -22.33 -16.47 -33.97
N VAL A 398 -23.49 -16.62 -33.31
CA VAL A 398 -24.69 -15.78 -33.57
C VAL A 398 -24.63 -14.49 -32.74
N LEU A 399 -23.97 -14.53 -31.59
CA LEU A 399 -23.90 -13.35 -30.70
C LEU A 399 -22.69 -12.50 -31.04
N SER A 400 -22.87 -11.46 -31.86
CA SER A 400 -21.85 -10.44 -32.09
C SER A 400 -21.84 -9.45 -30.93
N ILE A 401 -20.81 -9.49 -30.10
CA ILE A 401 -20.58 -8.49 -29.07
C ILE A 401 -20.00 -7.24 -29.73
N ALA A 402 -20.80 -6.18 -29.87
CA ALA A 402 -20.31 -4.90 -30.31
C ALA A 402 -19.46 -4.26 -29.20
N ILE A 403 -18.14 -4.32 -29.36
CA ILE A 403 -17.21 -3.65 -28.45
C ILE A 403 -17.11 -2.19 -28.87
N VAL A 404 -17.78 -1.31 -28.14
CA VAL A 404 -17.59 0.12 -28.29
C VAL A 404 -16.53 0.60 -27.29
N LEU A 405 -15.35 0.87 -27.80
CA LEU A 405 -14.28 1.48 -27.00
C LEU A 405 -14.59 2.96 -26.77
N THR A 406 -15.03 3.31 -25.58
CA THR A 406 -15.14 4.71 -25.18
C THR A 406 -13.85 5.11 -24.46
N VAL A 407 -13.02 5.89 -25.12
CA VAL A 407 -11.87 6.53 -24.47
C VAL A 407 -12.40 7.74 -23.70
N VAL A 408 -12.36 7.65 -22.38
CA VAL A 408 -12.71 8.81 -21.55
C VAL A 408 -11.52 9.77 -21.56
N SER A 409 -11.80 11.00 -21.93
CA SER A 409 -10.85 12.12 -21.97
C SER A 409 -10.15 12.32 -20.62
N PRO A 410 -8.87 12.71 -20.60
CA PRO A 410 -8.15 13.00 -19.37
C PRO A 410 -8.86 14.08 -18.57
N LYS A 411 -9.08 13.83 -17.31
CA LYS A 411 -9.44 14.88 -16.36
C LYS A 411 -8.13 15.52 -15.90
N CYS A 412 -7.86 16.72 -16.37
CA CYS A 412 -6.82 17.59 -15.83
C CYS A 412 -7.20 18.15 -14.48
#